data_b6b97be71f70b80bcc4069d769ccb36b
#
_entry.id   b6b97be71f70b80bcc4069d769ccb36b
#
_cell.length_a   1.000
_cell.length_b   1.000
_cell.length_c   1.000
_cell.angle_alpha   90.00
_cell.angle_beta   90.00
_cell.angle_gamma   90.00
#
_symmetry.space_group_name_H-M   'P 1'
#
loop_
_entity.id
_entity.type
_entity.pdbx_description
1 polymer ?
#
loop_
_entity_poly.entity_id
_entity_poly.type
_entity_poly.pdbx_seq_one_letter_code
_entity_poly.pdbx_strand_id
1 'polypeptide(L)'
;GTPVVGGAGDNAAAAVGEGVVSDGRAFTTIGTSGVVFAHTDNIEIDPAGRVHTFCCAVPGAWHVMGVTQAAGLSLRWIRDTVCTEEIHEAEKEGVDPYVVMDREAAEAPIGANRLLYLPYLMGERTPHLDPDCRGAFI
;
A
#
# COMPACT_ATOMS: atom_id res chain seq x y z
N GLY A 1 -20.24 -19.78 -29.66
CA GLY A 1 -20.20 -19.63 -28.19
C GLY A 1 -19.28 -18.49 -27.81
N THR A 2 -19.49 -17.90 -26.64
CA THR A 2 -18.62 -16.87 -26.10
C THR A 2 -17.29 -17.49 -25.66
N PRO A 3 -16.13 -16.95 -26.06
CA PRO A 3 -14.84 -17.43 -25.56
C PRO A 3 -14.75 -17.28 -24.04
N VAL A 4 -14.24 -18.30 -23.38
CA VAL A 4 -13.88 -18.24 -21.95
C VAL A 4 -12.37 -18.25 -21.87
N VAL A 5 -11.81 -17.22 -21.25
CA VAL A 5 -10.36 -17.02 -21.12
C VAL A 5 -9.94 -17.15 -19.66
N GLY A 6 -8.71 -17.58 -19.45
CA GLY A 6 -8.07 -17.50 -18.14
C GLY A 6 -7.82 -16.05 -17.75
N GLY A 7 -7.73 -15.79 -16.45
CA GLY A 7 -7.38 -14.50 -15.87
C GLY A 7 -6.14 -14.60 -15.01
N ALA A 8 -5.89 -13.53 -14.25
CA ALA A 8 -4.82 -13.46 -13.26
C ALA A 8 -5.36 -12.83 -11.96
N GLY A 9 -4.63 -12.97 -10.88
CA GLY A 9 -4.88 -12.17 -9.69
C GLY A 9 -4.75 -10.68 -10.00
N ASP A 10 -5.47 -9.83 -9.26
CA ASP A 10 -5.59 -8.39 -9.51
C ASP A 10 -4.23 -7.68 -9.64
N ASN A 11 -3.29 -7.93 -8.71
CA ASN A 11 -1.95 -7.35 -8.78
C ASN A 11 -1.14 -7.84 -9.99
N ALA A 12 -1.26 -9.13 -10.36
CA ALA A 12 -0.58 -9.66 -11.53
C ALA A 12 -1.18 -9.12 -12.85
N ALA A 13 -2.50 -8.88 -12.88
CA ALA A 13 -3.17 -8.24 -14.01
C ALA A 13 -2.81 -6.74 -14.09
N ALA A 14 -2.76 -6.03 -12.95
CA ALA A 14 -2.33 -4.65 -12.88
C ALA A 14 -0.90 -4.48 -13.39
N ALA A 15 0.01 -5.41 -13.04
CA ALA A 15 1.39 -5.40 -13.54
C ALA A 15 1.45 -5.40 -15.08
N VAL A 16 0.60 -6.16 -15.74
CA VAL A 16 0.51 -6.15 -17.21
C VAL A 16 0.01 -4.81 -17.72
N GLY A 17 -1.03 -4.25 -17.08
CA GLY A 17 -1.59 -2.94 -17.44
C GLY A 17 -0.57 -1.80 -17.30
N GLU A 18 0.28 -1.85 -16.29
CA GLU A 18 1.34 -0.87 -16.01
C GLU A 18 2.65 -1.14 -16.79
N GLY A 19 2.70 -2.22 -17.58
CA GLY A 19 3.90 -2.60 -18.33
C GLY A 19 5.03 -3.16 -17.45
N VAL A 20 4.72 -3.65 -16.25
CA VAL A 20 5.66 -4.31 -15.34
C VAL A 20 5.70 -5.80 -15.69
N VAL A 21 6.36 -6.11 -16.80
CA VAL A 21 6.34 -7.44 -17.44
C VAL A 21 7.75 -8.01 -17.69
N SER A 22 8.77 -7.44 -17.08
CA SER A 22 10.15 -7.89 -17.19
C SER A 22 10.92 -7.61 -15.91
N ASP A 23 12.01 -8.34 -15.72
CA ASP A 23 12.89 -8.18 -14.57
C ASP A 23 13.38 -6.73 -14.37
N GLY A 24 13.56 -6.35 -13.12
CA GLY A 24 13.93 -4.99 -12.73
C GLY A 24 12.82 -3.95 -12.79
N ARG A 25 11.59 -4.32 -13.16
CA ARG A 25 10.42 -3.45 -13.10
C ARG A 25 9.57 -3.71 -11.86
N ALA A 26 9.04 -2.63 -11.30
CA ALA A 26 8.22 -2.67 -10.11
C ALA A 26 7.13 -1.61 -10.17
N PHE A 27 6.08 -1.78 -9.37
CA PHE A 27 5.09 -0.74 -9.09
C PHE A 27 4.66 -0.77 -7.63
N THR A 28 4.04 0.30 -7.19
CA THR A 28 3.44 0.39 -5.86
C THR A 28 1.98 0.78 -6.00
N THR A 29 1.11 0.12 -5.24
CA THR A 29 -0.28 0.52 -5.10
C THR A 29 -0.58 0.94 -3.67
N ILE A 30 -1.44 1.95 -3.51
CA ILE A 30 -1.93 2.42 -2.22
C ILE A 30 -3.45 2.34 -2.27
N GLY A 31 -3.98 1.41 -1.49
CA GLY A 31 -5.40 1.30 -1.18
C GLY A 31 -5.57 1.29 0.33
N THR A 32 -6.48 0.50 0.88
CA THR A 32 -6.53 0.22 2.34
C THR A 32 -5.18 -0.31 2.82
N SER A 33 -4.61 -1.27 2.10
CA SER A 33 -3.25 -1.76 2.25
C SER A 33 -2.32 -1.08 1.24
N GLY A 34 -0.99 -1.17 1.47
CA GLY A 34 0.03 -0.78 0.50
C GLY A 34 0.74 -2.02 -0.03
N VAL A 35 1.00 -2.05 -1.33
CA VAL A 35 1.68 -3.15 -2.00
C VAL A 35 2.87 -2.63 -2.77
N VAL A 36 4.01 -3.29 -2.64
CA VAL A 36 5.14 -3.16 -3.55
C VAL A 36 5.26 -4.47 -4.31
N PHE A 37 5.13 -4.41 -5.62
CA PHE A 37 5.22 -5.52 -6.54
C PHE A 37 6.49 -5.38 -7.39
N ALA A 38 7.29 -6.42 -7.47
CA ALA A 38 8.48 -6.47 -8.33
C ALA A 38 8.46 -7.72 -9.19
N HIS A 39 8.52 -7.52 -10.51
CA HIS A 39 8.60 -8.62 -11.48
C HIS A 39 9.97 -9.30 -11.42
N THR A 40 9.99 -10.63 -11.55
CA THR A 40 11.22 -11.42 -11.65
C THR A 40 11.05 -12.51 -12.71
N ASP A 41 12.08 -12.71 -13.51
CA ASP A 41 12.09 -13.75 -14.55
C ASP A 41 12.33 -15.15 -13.97
N ASN A 42 12.86 -15.21 -12.74
CA ASN A 42 13.12 -16.42 -12.00
C ASN A 42 12.35 -16.44 -10.69
N ILE A 43 12.16 -17.64 -10.14
CA ILE A 43 11.55 -17.76 -8.81
C ILE A 43 12.52 -17.29 -7.74
N GLU A 44 12.09 -16.26 -6.99
CA GLU A 44 12.85 -15.70 -5.87
C GLU A 44 12.09 -15.98 -4.57
N ILE A 45 12.67 -16.78 -3.70
CA ILE A 45 12.05 -17.14 -2.41
C ILE A 45 12.90 -16.57 -1.28
N ASP A 46 12.28 -15.74 -0.42
CA ASP A 46 12.89 -15.34 0.83
C ASP A 46 12.72 -16.46 1.89
N PRO A 47 13.80 -17.12 2.31
CA PRO A 47 13.70 -18.21 3.30
C PRO A 47 13.15 -17.77 4.66
N ALA A 48 13.24 -16.47 4.98
CA ALA A 48 12.66 -15.89 6.19
C ALA A 48 11.17 -15.55 6.06
N GLY A 49 10.59 -15.70 4.86
CA GLY A 49 9.17 -15.46 4.60
C GLY A 49 8.73 -14.01 4.71
N ARG A 50 9.66 -13.04 4.67
CA ARG A 50 9.37 -11.61 4.85
C ARG A 50 8.63 -11.00 3.68
N VAL A 51 8.71 -11.62 2.50
CA VAL A 51 7.99 -11.23 1.29
C VAL A 51 7.29 -12.42 0.68
N HIS A 52 6.33 -12.17 -0.17
CA HIS A 52 5.58 -13.20 -0.89
C HIS A 52 6.13 -13.39 -2.29
N THR A 53 6.12 -14.63 -2.78
CA THR A 53 6.45 -14.96 -4.18
C THR A 53 5.25 -15.64 -4.83
N PHE A 54 4.86 -15.16 -6.00
CA PHE A 54 3.75 -15.70 -6.79
C PHE A 54 4.09 -15.74 -8.28
N CYS A 55 3.31 -16.52 -9.05
CA CYS A 55 3.35 -16.48 -10.51
C CYS A 55 2.84 -15.13 -11.02
N CYS A 56 3.48 -14.61 -12.06
CA CYS A 56 2.97 -13.48 -12.83
C CYS A 56 1.84 -13.89 -13.77
N ALA A 57 1.14 -12.88 -14.34
CA ALA A 57 0.28 -13.07 -15.50
C ALA A 57 1.08 -13.35 -16.80
N VAL A 58 2.36 -12.96 -16.83
CA VAL A 58 3.29 -13.31 -17.90
C VAL A 58 3.71 -14.78 -17.74
N PRO A 59 3.53 -15.62 -18.78
CA PRO A 59 3.87 -17.03 -18.69
C PRO A 59 5.35 -17.26 -18.36
N GLY A 60 5.61 -18.11 -17.37
CA GLY A 60 6.96 -18.48 -16.95
C GLY A 60 7.67 -17.45 -16.05
N ALA A 61 7.03 -16.31 -15.77
CA ALA A 61 7.59 -15.28 -14.89
C ALA A 61 6.94 -15.29 -13.50
N TRP A 62 7.59 -14.61 -12.57
CA TRP A 62 7.24 -14.55 -11.16
C TRP A 62 7.17 -13.10 -10.68
N HIS A 63 6.73 -12.91 -9.46
CA HIS A 63 6.88 -11.63 -8.77
C HIS A 63 7.12 -11.83 -7.29
N VAL A 64 7.86 -10.91 -6.73
CA VAL A 64 8.01 -10.76 -5.29
C VAL A 64 7.13 -9.59 -4.84
N MET A 65 6.43 -9.77 -3.73
CA MET A 65 5.48 -8.77 -3.24
C MET A 65 5.63 -8.55 -1.74
N GLY A 66 5.76 -7.29 -1.35
CA GLY A 66 5.62 -6.82 0.03
C GLY A 66 4.28 -6.13 0.22
N VAL A 67 3.66 -6.34 1.38
CA VAL A 67 2.35 -5.77 1.71
C VAL A 67 2.38 -5.19 3.11
N THR A 68 2.12 -3.88 3.24
CA THR A 68 1.74 -3.30 4.53
C THR A 68 0.23 -3.30 4.69
N GLN A 69 -0.25 -3.65 5.89
CA GLN A 69 -1.68 -3.82 6.11
C GLN A 69 -2.46 -2.51 6.20
N ALA A 70 -1.81 -1.42 6.59
CA ALA A 70 -2.45 -0.14 6.80
C ALA A 70 -1.72 1.00 6.08
N ALA A 71 -2.02 1.20 4.80
CA ALA A 71 -1.58 2.36 4.02
C ALA A 71 -2.65 3.48 4.03
N GLY A 72 -3.58 3.49 3.10
CA GLY A 72 -4.71 4.42 3.12
C GLY A 72 -5.61 4.24 4.35
N LEU A 73 -5.62 3.04 4.94
CA LEU A 73 -6.28 2.82 6.23
C LEU A 73 -5.68 3.69 7.34
N SER A 74 -4.36 3.92 7.34
CA SER A 74 -3.70 4.78 8.33
C SER A 74 -4.17 6.23 8.21
N LEU A 75 -4.25 6.75 6.99
CA LEU A 75 -4.74 8.11 6.76
C LEU A 75 -6.22 8.25 7.17
N ARG A 76 -7.04 7.25 6.83
CA ARG A 76 -8.43 7.22 7.26
C ARG A 76 -8.57 7.14 8.77
N TRP A 77 -7.75 6.34 9.42
CA TRP A 77 -7.74 6.23 10.88
C TRP A 77 -7.38 7.57 11.55
N ILE A 78 -6.35 8.27 11.05
CA ILE A 78 -6.00 9.61 11.56
C ILE A 78 -7.18 10.57 11.37
N ARG A 79 -7.77 10.62 10.18
CA ARG A 79 -8.97 11.44 9.92
C ARG A 79 -10.07 11.18 10.95
N ASP A 80 -10.40 9.90 11.16
CA ASP A 80 -11.58 9.51 11.96
C ASP A 80 -11.33 9.59 13.48
N THR A 81 -10.07 9.65 13.93
CA THR A 81 -9.73 9.60 15.36
C THR A 81 -9.04 10.86 15.90
N VAL A 82 -8.36 11.62 15.04
CA VAL A 82 -7.54 12.78 15.44
C VAL A 82 -8.06 14.07 14.81
N CYS A 83 -8.40 14.05 13.53
CA CYS A 83 -8.74 15.25 12.74
C CYS A 83 -10.22 15.64 12.88
N THR A 84 -10.72 15.79 14.11
CA THR A 84 -12.13 16.16 14.34
C THR A 84 -12.45 17.59 13.97
N GLU A 85 -11.50 18.51 14.12
CA GLU A 85 -11.66 19.92 13.77
C GLU A 85 -11.67 20.09 12.25
N GLU A 86 -10.79 19.40 11.54
CA GLU A 86 -10.70 19.38 10.08
C GLU A 86 -11.97 18.81 9.43
N ILE A 87 -12.60 17.80 10.07
CA ILE A 87 -13.90 17.27 9.63
C ILE A 87 -14.98 18.36 9.75
N HIS A 88 -15.05 19.05 10.89
CA HIS A 88 -16.02 20.14 11.08
C HIS A 88 -15.79 21.34 10.16
N GLU A 89 -14.53 21.66 9.86
CA GLU A 89 -14.19 22.73 8.92
C GLU A 89 -14.61 22.34 7.50
N ALA A 90 -14.32 21.12 7.09
CA ALA A 90 -14.71 20.59 5.80
C ALA A 90 -16.25 20.60 5.60
N GLU A 91 -17.02 20.26 6.63
CA GLU A 91 -18.48 20.33 6.62
C GLU A 91 -18.97 21.78 6.39
N LYS A 92 -18.35 22.77 7.04
CA LYS A 92 -18.70 24.19 6.86
C LYS A 92 -18.34 24.70 5.47
N GLU A 93 -17.22 24.25 4.91
CA GLU A 93 -16.78 24.62 3.57
C GLU A 93 -17.50 23.82 2.47
N GLY A 94 -18.14 22.70 2.77
CA GLY A 94 -18.76 21.80 1.80
C GLY A 94 -17.76 21.04 0.96
N VAL A 95 -16.59 20.70 1.52
CA VAL A 95 -15.51 19.95 0.88
C VAL A 95 -15.27 18.61 1.57
N ASP A 96 -14.46 17.74 0.95
CA ASP A 96 -14.00 16.51 1.58
C ASP A 96 -12.99 16.82 2.71
N PRO A 97 -13.07 16.17 3.88
CA PRO A 97 -12.12 16.38 4.97
C PRO A 97 -10.64 16.25 4.58
N TYR A 98 -10.32 15.39 3.64
CA TYR A 98 -8.95 15.27 3.13
C TYR A 98 -8.42 16.54 2.46
N VAL A 99 -9.31 17.41 1.93
CA VAL A 99 -8.89 18.70 1.36
C VAL A 99 -8.34 19.62 2.45
N VAL A 100 -8.98 19.64 3.63
CA VAL A 100 -8.50 20.42 4.78
C VAL A 100 -7.20 19.83 5.31
N MET A 101 -7.16 18.52 5.53
CA MET A 101 -5.96 17.81 5.98
C MET A 101 -4.76 18.02 5.03
N ASP A 102 -4.99 18.02 3.72
CA ASP A 102 -3.93 18.26 2.72
C ASP A 102 -3.40 19.71 2.78
N ARG A 103 -4.27 20.69 3.04
CA ARG A 103 -3.83 22.09 3.23
C ARG A 103 -2.90 22.21 4.43
N GLU A 104 -3.25 21.60 5.55
CA GLU A 104 -2.42 21.62 6.76
C GLU A 104 -1.13 20.83 6.56
N ALA A 105 -1.20 19.66 5.92
CA ALA A 105 -0.02 18.86 5.61
C ALA A 105 0.97 19.64 4.71
N ALA A 106 0.48 20.51 3.83
CA ALA A 106 1.32 21.35 2.98
C ALA A 106 2.15 22.39 3.76
N GLU A 107 1.70 22.79 4.95
CA GLU A 107 2.43 23.70 5.84
C GLU A 107 3.54 22.99 6.63
N ALA A 108 3.52 21.66 6.69
CA ALA A 108 4.52 20.90 7.42
C ALA A 108 5.88 20.93 6.69
N PRO A 109 6.99 21.09 7.40
CA PRO A 109 8.30 21.08 6.77
C PRO A 109 8.64 19.69 6.22
N ILE A 110 9.46 19.64 5.19
CA ILE A 110 9.98 18.38 4.63
C ILE A 110 10.60 17.54 5.75
N GLY A 111 10.18 16.28 5.86
CA GLY A 111 10.62 15.37 6.91
C GLY A 111 9.86 15.52 8.23
N ALA A 112 8.76 16.31 8.27
CA ALA A 112 7.83 16.44 9.40
C ALA A 112 8.53 16.56 10.77
N ASN A 113 9.61 17.34 10.86
CA ASN A 113 10.44 17.50 12.06
C ASN A 113 10.99 16.17 12.63
N ARG A 114 11.22 15.18 11.78
CA ARG A 114 11.65 13.81 12.11
C ARG A 114 10.58 12.94 12.80
N LEU A 115 9.34 13.36 12.78
CA LEU A 115 8.24 12.51 13.23
C LEU A 115 8.13 11.31 12.28
N LEU A 116 8.21 10.11 12.83
CA LEU A 116 8.00 8.86 12.12
C LEU A 116 6.66 8.25 12.51
N TYR A 117 5.99 7.65 11.54
CA TYR A 117 4.77 6.90 11.77
C TYR A 117 4.96 5.42 11.42
N LEU A 118 4.67 4.54 12.35
CA LEU A 118 4.64 3.10 12.14
C LEU A 118 3.20 2.66 11.89
N PRO A 119 2.86 2.13 10.69
CA PRO A 119 1.48 1.89 10.29
C PRO A 119 0.89 0.57 10.80
N TYR A 120 1.36 0.03 11.91
CA TYR A 120 1.02 -1.31 12.38
C TYR A 120 -0.26 -1.33 13.23
N LEU A 121 -1.35 -0.74 12.73
CA LEU A 121 -2.62 -0.61 13.46
C LEU A 121 -3.23 -1.96 13.87
N MET A 122 -3.01 -2.99 13.06
CA MET A 122 -3.61 -4.33 13.22
C MET A 122 -2.55 -5.44 13.18
N GLY A 123 -1.34 -5.18 13.66
CA GLY A 123 -0.20 -6.02 13.39
C GLY A 123 0.38 -5.73 12.01
N GLU A 124 1.42 -6.45 11.60
CA GLU A 124 2.04 -6.27 10.29
C GLU A 124 2.42 -7.62 9.67
N ARG A 125 2.35 -7.66 8.35
CA ARG A 125 2.73 -8.83 7.55
C ARG A 125 4.16 -8.70 7.07
N THR A 126 4.41 -7.90 6.07
CA THR A 126 5.73 -7.68 5.48
C THR A 126 6.42 -6.46 6.12
N PRO A 127 7.65 -6.55 6.58
CA PRO A 127 8.53 -7.73 6.64
C PRO A 127 8.50 -8.47 7.99
N HIS A 128 7.64 -8.06 8.92
CA HIS A 128 7.74 -8.47 10.33
C HIS A 128 7.06 -9.80 10.63
N LEU A 129 5.97 -10.13 9.94
CA LEU A 129 5.11 -11.31 10.21
C LEU A 129 4.67 -11.37 11.67
N ASP A 130 4.34 -10.22 12.25
CA ASP A 130 4.02 -10.06 13.66
C ASP A 130 2.61 -9.49 13.83
N PRO A 131 1.65 -10.31 14.30
CA PRO A 131 0.28 -9.86 14.56
C PRO A 131 0.18 -8.93 15.80
N ASP A 132 1.22 -8.89 16.62
CA ASP A 132 1.25 -8.11 17.86
C ASP A 132 1.94 -6.75 17.70
N CYS A 133 2.51 -6.44 16.54
CA CYS A 133 2.95 -5.09 16.21
C CYS A 133 1.82 -4.07 16.41
N ARG A 134 2.19 -2.87 16.85
CA ARG A 134 1.23 -1.76 17.01
C ARG A 134 1.75 -0.50 16.36
N GLY A 135 0.81 0.30 15.84
CA GLY A 135 1.11 1.61 15.28
C GLY A 135 1.66 2.57 16.34
N ALA A 136 2.57 3.44 15.93
CA ALA A 136 3.16 4.44 16.81
C ALA A 136 3.61 5.67 16.02
N PHE A 137 3.60 6.81 16.68
CA PHE A 137 4.36 7.99 16.28
C PHE A 137 5.63 8.06 17.15
N ILE A 138 6.79 8.33 16.54
CA ILE A 138 8.10 8.34 17.18
C ILE A 138 8.84 9.62 16.80
#